data_3aeddc18b703e4f720d929ab6bd7a1e9
#
_entry.id   3aeddc18b703e4f720d929ab6bd7a1e9
#
_cell.length_a   1.000
_cell.length_b   1.000
_cell.length_c   1.000
_cell.angle_alpha   90.00
_cell.angle_beta   90.00
_cell.angle_gamma   90.00
#
_symmetry.space_group_name_H-M   'P 1'
#
loop_
_entity.id
_entity.type
_entity.pdbx_description
1 polymer ?
#
loop_
_entity_poly.entity_id
_entity_poly.type
_entity_poly.pdbx_seq_one_letter_code
_entity_poly.pdbx_strand_id
1 'polypeptide(L)'
;MELPEALKASGIKIVSFANNHVMDQGWAGFTESRQHLTEAGLLFAGTSDNAATAWQPVITEANGIKVGWLGMTRWLNGNRNPDKDDQPHVNFYPYPGEANGAPGADEATVLAAVKAARAQCDLLVVSVHWGIEYATAPRLEDVDLAHKMMEAGATVIVGGHPHALQPIETYQTQDGRDTVIFYSMGNFLSNQSRSYVDGLNPDSNGEPRDEMIGLFSAVKRDYGPAGVRVELGHVGVLPVWEDNNRNELATGREKKTVIKPELIDREIPVLEERLDELNKAAGLSTTQAAVPVGGPNGEGAAGPKSAVPEQGSQALTADQKKEFIELTKRLKLLTDRRAQILSRVGDDYVMAPPKLAAKP
;
A
#
# COMPACT_ATOMS: atom_id res chain seq x y z
N MET A 1 -10.67 18.48 12.92
CA MET A 1 -9.91 17.22 13.15
C MET A 1 -8.67 17.32 12.30
N GLU A 2 -7.53 17.27 12.92
CA GLU A 2 -6.24 17.30 12.22
C GLU A 2 -5.87 15.89 11.71
N LEU A 3 -4.87 15.80 10.82
CA LEU A 3 -4.50 14.53 10.19
C LEU A 3 -4.13 13.43 11.19
N PRO A 4 -3.29 13.66 12.22
CA PRO A 4 -2.95 12.60 13.17
C PRO A 4 -4.15 12.03 13.92
N GLU A 5 -5.10 12.88 14.31
CA GLU A 5 -6.33 12.47 14.97
C GLU A 5 -7.24 11.67 14.04
N ALA A 6 -7.31 12.04 12.76
CA ALA A 6 -8.08 11.31 11.75
C ALA A 6 -7.47 9.92 11.50
N LEU A 7 -6.15 9.80 11.41
CA LEU A 7 -5.44 8.53 11.27
C LEU A 7 -5.73 7.61 12.46
N LYS A 8 -5.64 8.14 13.68
CA LYS A 8 -5.96 7.37 14.88
C LYS A 8 -7.42 6.93 14.94
N ALA A 9 -8.34 7.82 14.59
CA ALA A 9 -9.77 7.52 14.56
C ALA A 9 -10.13 6.45 13.51
N SER A 10 -9.36 6.34 12.42
CA SER A 10 -9.49 5.27 11.41
C SER A 10 -8.88 3.93 11.83
N GLY A 11 -8.27 3.84 13.02
CA GLY A 11 -7.69 2.61 13.57
C GLY A 11 -6.19 2.44 13.30
N ILE A 12 -5.53 3.37 12.64
CA ILE A 12 -4.08 3.37 12.46
C ILE A 12 -3.41 3.54 13.81
N LYS A 13 -2.45 2.68 14.14
CA LYS A 13 -1.73 2.69 15.41
C LYS A 13 -0.29 3.17 15.30
N ILE A 14 0.34 2.89 14.16
CA ILE A 14 1.73 3.25 13.91
C ILE A 14 1.90 3.73 12.47
N VAL A 15 2.78 4.70 12.27
CA VAL A 15 3.18 5.21 10.96
C VAL A 15 4.69 5.16 10.80
N SER A 16 5.18 4.99 9.58
CA SER A 16 6.57 5.28 9.22
C SER A 16 6.69 6.77 8.96
N PHE A 17 7.56 7.45 9.71
CA PHE A 17 7.73 8.89 9.59
C PHE A 17 9.04 9.30 8.91
N ALA A 18 9.89 8.33 8.56
CA ALA A 18 11.08 8.55 7.75
C ALA A 18 10.71 8.51 6.26
N ASN A 19 10.67 9.67 5.62
CA ASN A 19 10.44 9.82 4.18
C ASN A 19 11.19 11.04 3.64
N ASN A 20 11.17 11.25 2.32
CA ASN A 20 11.89 12.35 1.68
C ASN A 20 11.30 13.74 2.00
N HIS A 21 10.04 13.82 2.40
CA HIS A 21 9.32 15.07 2.71
C HIS A 21 9.32 15.43 4.19
N VAL A 22 9.86 14.58 5.05
CA VAL A 22 9.81 14.75 6.51
C VAL A 22 10.36 16.09 7.01
N MET A 23 11.24 16.71 6.22
CA MET A 23 11.87 18.00 6.53
C MET A 23 11.52 19.13 5.54
N ASP A 24 10.49 19.00 4.71
CA ASP A 24 10.10 20.01 3.72
C ASP A 24 9.74 21.38 4.35
N GLN A 25 9.22 21.37 5.57
CA GLN A 25 8.93 22.58 6.37
C GLN A 25 10.09 22.91 7.33
N GLY A 26 11.27 22.41 7.02
CA GLY A 26 12.46 22.59 7.82
C GLY A 26 12.37 21.94 9.20
N TRP A 27 13.32 22.31 10.05
CA TRP A 27 13.45 21.77 11.39
C TRP A 27 12.20 22.02 12.28
N ALA A 28 11.63 23.21 12.20
CA ALA A 28 10.46 23.56 13.00
C ALA A 28 9.26 22.66 12.66
N GLY A 29 8.95 22.50 11.36
CA GLY A 29 7.86 21.65 10.92
C GLY A 29 8.08 20.18 11.23
N PHE A 30 9.32 19.69 11.16
CA PHE A 30 9.67 18.32 11.58
C PHE A 30 9.38 18.09 13.07
N THR A 31 9.82 19.00 13.92
CA THR A 31 9.61 18.90 15.37
C THR A 31 8.14 19.00 15.74
N GLU A 32 7.42 19.95 15.13
CA GLU A 32 5.98 20.15 15.34
C GLU A 32 5.18 18.92 14.88
N SER A 33 5.50 18.33 13.73
CA SER A 33 4.84 17.13 13.24
C SER A 33 5.02 15.93 14.21
N ARG A 34 6.22 15.75 14.77
CA ARG A 34 6.47 14.72 15.79
C ARG A 34 5.65 14.96 17.04
N GLN A 35 5.54 16.22 17.47
CA GLN A 35 4.71 16.61 18.62
C GLN A 35 3.24 16.25 18.37
N HIS A 36 2.67 16.63 17.23
CA HIS A 36 1.28 16.31 16.88
C HIS A 36 1.01 14.80 16.81
N LEU A 37 1.93 14.01 16.26
CA LEU A 37 1.81 12.54 16.28
C LEU A 37 1.77 12.00 17.73
N THR A 38 2.64 12.52 18.59
CA THR A 38 2.72 12.14 20.01
C THR A 38 1.44 12.53 20.76
N GLU A 39 0.97 13.77 20.59
CA GLU A 39 -0.26 14.28 21.23
C GLU A 39 -1.51 13.50 20.80
N ALA A 40 -1.58 13.10 19.52
CA ALA A 40 -2.63 12.21 19.04
C ALA A 40 -2.49 10.78 19.56
N GLY A 41 -1.36 10.41 20.17
CA GLY A 41 -1.05 9.08 20.67
C GLY A 41 -0.88 8.06 19.54
N LEU A 42 -0.35 8.50 18.39
CA LEU A 42 0.14 7.64 17.33
C LEU A 42 1.59 7.27 17.62
N LEU A 43 1.91 6.00 17.41
CA LEU A 43 3.30 5.56 17.36
C LEU A 43 3.90 5.90 15.99
N PHE A 44 5.19 6.18 15.94
CA PHE A 44 5.88 6.44 14.68
C PHE A 44 7.33 5.93 14.74
N ALA A 45 7.74 5.28 13.65
CA ALA A 45 9.07 4.74 13.48
C ALA A 45 9.88 5.59 12.47
N GLY A 46 11.21 5.50 12.55
CA GLY A 46 12.10 6.12 11.58
C GLY A 46 12.64 7.49 11.99
N THR A 47 12.23 8.01 13.14
CA THR A 47 12.78 9.23 13.74
C THR A 47 12.99 9.04 15.24
N SER A 48 13.92 9.77 15.81
CA SER A 48 14.31 9.70 17.21
C SER A 48 14.33 11.08 17.87
N ASP A 49 14.37 11.13 19.20
CA ASP A 49 14.45 12.39 19.95
C ASP A 49 15.87 13.00 19.93
N ASN A 50 16.87 12.16 19.67
CA ASN A 50 18.28 12.56 19.62
C ASN A 50 19.10 11.48 18.90
N ALA A 51 20.37 11.76 18.64
CA ALA A 51 21.28 10.82 17.96
C ALA A 51 21.45 9.51 18.74
N ALA A 52 21.47 9.54 20.07
CA ALA A 52 21.68 8.34 20.89
C ALA A 52 20.50 7.35 20.85
N THR A 53 19.29 7.84 20.56
CA THR A 53 18.09 7.02 20.40
C THR A 53 17.74 6.77 18.91
N ALA A 54 18.57 7.23 18.00
CA ALA A 54 18.42 6.92 16.57
C ALA A 54 18.50 5.41 16.33
N TRP A 55 17.74 4.95 15.34
CA TRP A 55 17.71 3.54 14.92
C TRP A 55 17.15 2.57 15.98
N GLN A 56 16.50 3.07 17.04
CA GLN A 56 15.79 2.20 17.96
C GLN A 56 14.41 1.82 17.39
N PRO A 57 13.98 0.54 17.55
CA PRO A 57 12.66 0.13 17.11
C PRO A 57 11.58 0.65 18.08
N VAL A 58 10.40 0.90 17.52
CA VAL A 58 9.17 1.00 18.31
C VAL A 58 8.66 -0.42 18.56
N ILE A 59 8.40 -0.78 19.81
CA ILE A 59 7.89 -2.12 20.16
C ILE A 59 6.39 -2.04 20.45
N THR A 60 5.64 -2.90 19.80
CA THR A 60 4.23 -3.16 20.09
C THR A 60 4.03 -4.62 20.48
N GLU A 61 2.94 -4.93 21.18
CA GLU A 61 2.61 -6.32 21.51
C GLU A 61 1.17 -6.62 21.13
N ALA A 62 0.97 -7.78 20.50
CA ALA A 62 -0.33 -8.32 20.18
C ALA A 62 -0.33 -9.84 20.39
N ASN A 63 -1.30 -10.34 21.15
CA ASN A 63 -1.47 -11.78 21.43
C ASN A 63 -0.20 -12.46 21.98
N GLY A 64 0.58 -11.75 22.81
CA GLY A 64 1.83 -12.27 23.39
C GLY A 64 2.99 -12.38 22.39
N ILE A 65 2.93 -11.66 21.28
CA ILE A 65 3.99 -11.53 20.27
C ILE A 65 4.45 -10.07 20.29
N LYS A 66 5.74 -9.84 20.51
CA LYS A 66 6.37 -8.53 20.39
C LYS A 66 6.74 -8.26 18.95
N VAL A 67 6.20 -7.18 18.38
CA VAL A 67 6.52 -6.72 17.03
C VAL A 67 7.36 -5.45 17.12
N GLY A 68 8.56 -5.49 16.57
CA GLY A 68 9.44 -4.33 16.41
C GLY A 68 9.15 -3.63 15.09
N TRP A 69 9.19 -2.30 15.12
CA TRP A 69 8.99 -1.44 13.96
C TRP A 69 10.18 -0.51 13.82
N LEU A 70 10.95 -0.68 12.76
CA LEU A 70 12.06 0.18 12.41
C LEU A 70 11.74 0.90 11.11
N GLY A 71 11.98 2.22 11.05
CA GLY A 71 11.77 3.00 9.84
C GLY A 71 13.08 3.64 9.38
N MET A 72 13.24 3.84 8.07
CA MET A 72 14.34 4.61 7.49
C MET A 72 13.99 5.18 6.13
N THR A 73 14.76 6.18 5.69
CA THR A 73 14.66 6.76 4.35
C THR A 73 16.02 6.82 3.66
N ARG A 74 16.02 6.72 2.34
CA ARG A 74 17.19 6.92 1.48
C ARG A 74 17.25 8.32 0.85
N TRP A 75 16.20 9.14 1.08
CA TRP A 75 16.05 10.49 0.53
C TRP A 75 15.65 11.48 1.61
N LEU A 76 16.18 12.70 1.55
CA LEU A 76 15.75 13.85 2.38
C LEU A 76 15.59 15.12 1.53
N ASN A 77 15.43 15.01 0.20
CA ASN A 77 15.23 16.14 -0.73
C ASN A 77 16.24 17.28 -0.54
N GLY A 78 17.51 16.93 -0.32
CA GLY A 78 18.58 17.90 -0.06
C GLY A 78 18.63 18.45 1.38
N ASN A 79 17.70 18.03 2.24
CA ASN A 79 17.77 18.32 3.67
C ASN A 79 18.75 17.38 4.38
N ARG A 80 19.07 17.65 5.64
CA ARG A 80 19.99 16.87 6.46
C ARG A 80 19.53 16.84 7.92
N ASN A 81 19.97 15.81 8.63
CA ASN A 81 19.87 15.79 10.08
C ASN A 81 20.63 16.97 10.72
N PRO A 82 20.23 17.44 11.89
CA PRO A 82 20.94 18.50 12.60
C PRO A 82 22.35 18.03 12.97
N ASP A 83 23.25 19.00 13.12
CA ASP A 83 24.64 18.75 13.57
C ASP A 83 24.72 18.50 15.10
N LYS A 84 23.62 18.72 15.82
CA LYS A 84 23.56 18.57 17.29
C LYS A 84 22.96 17.24 17.67
N ASP A 85 23.68 16.47 18.47
CA ASP A 85 23.29 15.13 18.91
C ASP A 85 22.07 15.12 19.86
N ASP A 86 21.76 16.25 20.51
CA ASP A 86 20.61 16.39 21.42
C ASP A 86 19.30 16.79 20.73
N GLN A 87 19.30 16.85 19.42
CA GLN A 87 18.13 17.17 18.59
C GLN A 87 17.54 15.90 17.95
N PRO A 88 16.23 15.89 17.61
CA PRO A 88 15.62 14.79 16.90
C PRO A 88 16.28 14.50 15.53
N HIS A 89 16.41 13.22 15.20
CA HIS A 89 17.03 12.74 13.97
C HIS A 89 16.07 11.87 13.16
N VAL A 90 16.26 11.88 11.84
CA VAL A 90 15.66 10.92 10.90
C VAL A 90 16.65 9.78 10.70
N ASN A 91 16.18 8.54 10.69
CA ASN A 91 16.99 7.40 10.29
C ASN A 91 17.25 7.50 8.77
N PHE A 92 18.38 8.09 8.41
CA PHE A 92 18.75 8.40 7.04
C PHE A 92 19.95 7.59 6.60
N TYR A 93 19.76 6.82 5.52
CA TYR A 93 20.81 6.07 4.81
C TYR A 93 20.82 6.47 3.33
N PRO A 94 21.61 7.47 2.93
CA PRO A 94 21.57 8.01 1.57
C PRO A 94 22.07 7.01 0.53
N TYR A 95 21.61 7.17 -0.71
CA TYR A 95 22.26 6.56 -1.85
C TYR A 95 23.64 7.15 -2.07
N PRO A 96 24.59 6.38 -2.66
CA PRO A 96 25.90 6.90 -3.02
C PRO A 96 25.77 8.16 -3.89
N GLY A 97 26.41 9.26 -3.48
CA GLY A 97 26.37 10.55 -4.17
C GLY A 97 25.16 11.43 -3.84
N GLU A 98 24.14 10.92 -3.18
CA GLU A 98 22.91 11.67 -2.86
C GLU A 98 22.93 12.31 -1.46
N ALA A 99 23.98 12.09 -0.70
CA ALA A 99 24.10 12.64 0.65
C ALA A 99 24.20 14.17 0.69
N ASN A 100 24.49 14.84 -0.42
CA ASN A 100 24.69 16.32 -0.52
C ASN A 100 25.56 16.89 0.61
N GLY A 101 26.57 16.11 1.06
CA GLY A 101 27.40 16.45 2.23
C GLY A 101 26.72 16.24 3.58
N ALA A 102 25.49 15.74 3.62
CA ALA A 102 24.80 15.41 4.86
C ALA A 102 25.33 14.09 5.42
N PRO A 103 25.74 14.02 6.71
CA PRO A 103 26.10 12.76 7.32
C PRO A 103 24.85 11.88 7.41
N GLY A 104 24.88 10.71 6.79
CA GLY A 104 23.91 9.65 6.91
C GLY A 104 24.56 8.40 7.53
N ALA A 105 23.76 7.42 7.85
CA ALA A 105 24.27 6.10 8.22
C ALA A 105 24.96 5.44 7.01
N ASP A 106 25.85 4.52 7.28
CA ASP A 106 26.36 3.56 6.31
C ASP A 106 25.60 2.23 6.41
N GLU A 107 25.84 1.34 5.47
CA GLU A 107 25.18 0.02 5.44
C GLU A 107 25.46 -0.78 6.73
N ALA A 108 26.68 -0.71 7.26
CA ALA A 108 27.05 -1.41 8.47
C ALA A 108 26.21 -0.94 9.69
N THR A 109 25.96 0.36 9.79
CA THR A 109 25.11 0.96 10.80
C THR A 109 23.65 0.48 10.66
N VAL A 110 23.11 0.44 9.43
CA VAL A 110 21.76 -0.05 9.17
C VAL A 110 21.62 -1.51 9.59
N LEU A 111 22.54 -2.37 9.16
CA LEU A 111 22.50 -3.81 9.48
C LEU A 111 22.69 -4.07 10.98
N ALA A 112 23.57 -3.32 11.65
CA ALA A 112 23.71 -3.38 13.10
C ALA A 112 22.44 -2.97 13.83
N ALA A 113 21.76 -1.92 13.35
CA ALA A 113 20.48 -1.47 13.91
C ALA A 113 19.36 -2.51 13.71
N VAL A 114 19.25 -3.13 12.54
CA VAL A 114 18.30 -4.22 12.27
C VAL A 114 18.54 -5.39 13.22
N LYS A 115 19.80 -5.80 13.40
CA LYS A 115 20.18 -6.88 14.33
C LYS A 115 19.85 -6.53 15.78
N ALA A 116 20.14 -5.31 16.21
CA ALA A 116 19.83 -4.84 17.56
C ALA A 116 18.32 -4.71 17.81
N ALA A 117 17.56 -4.28 16.81
CA ALA A 117 16.10 -4.21 16.86
C ALA A 117 15.47 -5.62 16.96
N ARG A 118 15.97 -6.57 16.17
CA ARG A 118 15.50 -7.96 16.20
C ARG A 118 15.71 -8.63 17.57
N ALA A 119 16.76 -8.27 18.27
CA ALA A 119 17.02 -8.80 19.62
C ALA A 119 15.99 -8.35 20.67
N GLN A 120 15.18 -7.34 20.39
CA GLN A 120 14.19 -6.75 21.30
C GLN A 120 12.75 -7.23 21.02
N CYS A 121 12.52 -7.99 19.93
CA CYS A 121 11.19 -8.40 19.50
C CYS A 121 11.17 -9.82 18.94
N ASP A 122 9.97 -10.37 18.81
CA ASP A 122 9.74 -11.70 18.23
C ASP A 122 9.65 -11.66 16.71
N LEU A 123 9.21 -10.52 16.14
CA LEU A 123 9.08 -10.25 14.71
C LEU A 123 9.48 -8.80 14.45
N LEU A 124 10.31 -8.56 13.43
CA LEU A 124 10.76 -7.21 13.06
C LEU A 124 10.20 -6.79 11.69
N VAL A 125 9.49 -5.69 11.67
CA VAL A 125 9.06 -4.99 10.46
C VAL A 125 10.00 -3.81 10.22
N VAL A 126 10.56 -3.70 9.01
CA VAL A 126 11.38 -2.57 8.59
C VAL A 126 10.67 -1.82 7.48
N SER A 127 10.31 -0.56 7.73
CA SER A 127 9.76 0.33 6.71
C SER A 127 10.88 1.13 6.05
N VAL A 128 10.95 1.08 4.72
CA VAL A 128 12.01 1.75 3.95
C VAL A 128 11.41 2.68 2.89
N HIS A 129 11.80 3.93 2.93
CA HIS A 129 11.45 4.91 1.88
C HIS A 129 12.61 5.01 0.89
N TRP A 130 12.47 4.35 -0.27
CA TRP A 130 13.57 4.09 -1.23
C TRP A 130 13.11 4.05 -2.69
N GLY A 131 14.05 3.86 -3.61
CA GLY A 131 13.76 3.61 -5.02
C GLY A 131 13.71 4.88 -5.85
N ILE A 132 13.02 4.81 -6.96
CA ILE A 132 12.84 5.87 -7.95
C ILE A 132 11.35 6.09 -8.14
N GLU A 133 10.90 7.35 -8.11
CA GLU A 133 9.50 7.73 -8.36
C GLU A 133 9.00 7.16 -9.69
N TYR A 134 7.82 6.56 -9.65
CA TYR A 134 7.09 5.95 -10.79
C TYR A 134 7.78 4.74 -11.41
N ALA A 135 8.87 4.23 -10.83
CA ALA A 135 9.47 2.98 -11.25
C ALA A 135 8.65 1.79 -10.74
N THR A 136 8.35 0.84 -11.64
CA THR A 136 7.58 -0.37 -11.34
C THR A 136 8.44 -1.59 -10.99
N ALA A 137 9.76 -1.39 -10.92
CA ALA A 137 10.72 -2.39 -10.47
C ALA A 137 11.69 -1.77 -9.45
N PRO A 138 12.10 -2.53 -8.42
CA PRO A 138 13.09 -2.06 -7.46
C PRO A 138 14.46 -1.90 -8.11
N ARG A 139 15.30 -1.02 -7.54
CA ARG A 139 16.71 -0.94 -7.91
C ARG A 139 17.45 -2.17 -7.39
N LEU A 140 18.44 -2.65 -8.12
CA LEU A 140 19.24 -3.82 -7.69
C LEU A 140 19.91 -3.61 -6.33
N GLU A 141 20.35 -2.39 -6.03
CA GLU A 141 20.96 -2.06 -4.73
C GLU A 141 19.92 -2.07 -3.57
N ASP A 142 18.64 -1.81 -3.85
CA ASP A 142 17.58 -1.91 -2.86
C ASP A 142 17.20 -3.39 -2.62
N VAL A 143 17.26 -4.22 -3.66
CA VAL A 143 17.11 -5.69 -3.53
C VAL A 143 18.24 -6.27 -2.67
N ASP A 144 19.50 -5.92 -2.97
CA ASP A 144 20.66 -6.37 -2.20
C ASP A 144 20.57 -5.93 -0.72
N LEU A 145 20.21 -4.67 -0.47
CA LEU A 145 20.00 -4.16 0.87
C LEU A 145 18.86 -4.90 1.60
N ALA A 146 17.74 -5.17 0.91
CA ALA A 146 16.62 -5.92 1.49
C ALA A 146 17.07 -7.30 1.96
N HIS A 147 17.76 -8.07 1.11
CA HIS A 147 18.25 -9.39 1.47
C HIS A 147 19.22 -9.33 2.67
N LYS A 148 20.16 -8.36 2.69
CA LYS A 148 21.05 -8.16 3.83
C LYS A 148 20.30 -7.83 5.13
N MET A 149 19.25 -7.00 5.06
CA MET A 149 18.41 -6.70 6.23
C MET A 149 17.62 -7.93 6.70
N MET A 150 17.15 -8.80 5.78
CA MET A 150 16.51 -10.07 6.14
C MET A 150 17.49 -10.99 6.86
N GLU A 151 18.70 -11.15 6.33
CA GLU A 151 19.78 -11.92 6.99
C GLU A 151 20.14 -11.33 8.37
N ALA A 152 20.13 -10.00 8.52
CA ALA A 152 20.39 -9.32 9.80
C ALA A 152 19.27 -9.47 10.82
N GLY A 153 18.05 -9.90 10.42
CA GLY A 153 16.96 -10.18 11.35
C GLY A 153 15.59 -9.59 11.01
N ALA A 154 15.45 -8.80 9.95
CA ALA A 154 14.13 -8.37 9.50
C ALA A 154 13.27 -9.59 9.13
N THR A 155 11.94 -9.48 9.34
CA THR A 155 10.97 -10.51 8.96
C THR A 155 10.07 -10.00 7.84
N VAL A 156 9.71 -8.72 7.90
CA VAL A 156 8.90 -8.05 6.88
C VAL A 156 9.58 -6.74 6.52
N ILE A 157 9.76 -6.48 5.22
CA ILE A 157 10.16 -5.16 4.72
C ILE A 157 8.97 -4.55 3.99
N VAL A 158 8.70 -3.28 4.31
CA VAL A 158 7.63 -2.48 3.71
C VAL A 158 8.26 -1.27 3.03
N GLY A 159 8.31 -1.31 1.70
CA GLY A 159 8.86 -0.26 0.87
C GLY A 159 7.81 0.77 0.44
N GLY A 160 8.26 1.99 0.21
CA GLY A 160 7.49 3.11 -0.32
C GLY A 160 8.41 4.13 -0.98
N HIS A 161 7.88 5.20 -1.54
CA HIS A 161 8.47 6.27 -2.35
C HIS A 161 8.20 6.14 -3.85
N PRO A 162 8.24 4.96 -4.50
CA PRO A 162 8.02 4.92 -5.95
C PRO A 162 6.65 5.42 -6.41
N HIS A 163 5.65 5.54 -5.53
CA HIS A 163 4.28 5.93 -5.89
C HIS A 163 3.63 5.00 -6.94
N ALA A 164 4.22 3.87 -7.19
CA ALA A 164 3.75 2.80 -8.06
C ALA A 164 3.99 1.47 -7.38
N LEU A 165 3.15 0.49 -7.64
CA LEU A 165 3.32 -0.86 -7.12
C LEU A 165 4.57 -1.51 -7.70
N GLN A 166 5.31 -2.20 -6.84
CA GLN A 166 6.45 -3.03 -7.21
C GLN A 166 6.21 -4.47 -6.74
N PRO A 167 6.97 -5.46 -7.25
CA PRO A 167 6.81 -6.85 -6.87
C PRO A 167 6.88 -7.11 -5.36
N ILE A 168 6.29 -8.23 -4.98
CA ILE A 168 6.44 -8.83 -3.65
C ILE A 168 7.43 -9.99 -3.79
N GLU A 169 8.30 -10.13 -2.84
CA GLU A 169 9.26 -11.23 -2.79
C GLU A 169 9.17 -11.96 -1.45
N THR A 170 9.02 -13.26 -1.49
CA THR A 170 9.28 -14.13 -0.34
C THR A 170 10.74 -14.58 -0.38
N TYR A 171 11.45 -14.40 0.72
CA TYR A 171 12.87 -14.71 0.83
C TYR A 171 13.10 -15.62 2.03
N GLN A 172 13.79 -16.74 1.80
CA GLN A 172 14.23 -17.62 2.88
C GLN A 172 15.68 -17.30 3.25
N THR A 173 15.88 -16.91 4.50
CA THR A 173 17.21 -16.58 5.01
C THR A 173 18.07 -17.82 5.19
N GLN A 174 19.39 -17.63 5.29
CA GLN A 174 20.35 -18.73 5.48
C GLN A 174 20.12 -19.50 6.80
N ASP A 175 19.53 -18.87 7.81
CA ASP A 175 19.13 -19.50 9.06
C ASP A 175 17.72 -20.15 9.00
N GLY A 176 17.12 -20.17 7.80
CA GLY A 176 15.86 -20.89 7.51
C GLY A 176 14.59 -20.12 7.90
N ARG A 177 14.65 -18.81 8.15
CA ARG A 177 13.45 -18.00 8.40
C ARG A 177 12.77 -17.63 7.09
N ASP A 178 11.46 -17.77 7.04
CA ASP A 178 10.64 -17.21 5.97
C ASP A 178 10.40 -15.74 6.23
N THR A 179 10.59 -14.91 5.19
CA THR A 179 10.48 -13.47 5.25
C THR A 179 9.78 -12.94 4.00
N VAL A 180 9.29 -11.70 4.04
CA VAL A 180 8.61 -11.06 2.90
C VAL A 180 9.05 -9.62 2.70
N ILE A 181 9.19 -9.24 1.44
CA ILE A 181 9.52 -7.89 1.00
C ILE A 181 8.40 -7.37 0.11
N PHE A 182 7.74 -6.29 0.53
CA PHE A 182 6.89 -5.45 -0.31
C PHE A 182 7.75 -4.30 -0.81
N TYR A 183 8.29 -4.37 -2.03
CA TYR A 183 9.23 -3.34 -2.51
C TYR A 183 8.60 -1.97 -2.64
N SER A 184 7.33 -1.88 -3.06
CA SER A 184 6.49 -0.68 -2.95
C SER A 184 5.02 -1.05 -2.92
N MET A 185 4.29 -0.51 -1.94
CA MET A 185 2.85 -0.72 -1.80
C MET A 185 2.01 0.32 -2.55
N GLY A 186 2.63 1.21 -3.33
CA GLY A 186 1.95 2.35 -3.94
C GLY A 186 1.64 3.46 -2.94
N ASN A 187 0.63 4.24 -3.24
CA ASN A 187 0.08 5.25 -2.34
C ASN A 187 -1.02 4.66 -1.43
N PHE A 188 -1.68 5.48 -0.61
CA PHE A 188 -2.88 5.10 0.13
C PHE A 188 -3.91 6.24 0.21
N LEU A 189 -3.46 7.46 0.45
CA LEU A 189 -4.27 8.68 0.40
C LEU A 189 -3.44 9.74 -0.31
N SER A 190 -3.56 9.82 -1.62
CA SER A 190 -2.76 10.67 -2.47
C SER A 190 -3.63 11.44 -3.48
N ASN A 191 -3.17 12.59 -3.91
CA ASN A 191 -3.79 13.33 -5.00
C ASN A 191 -2.99 13.19 -6.32
N GLN A 192 -2.08 12.23 -6.39
CA GLN A 192 -1.34 11.94 -7.61
C GLN A 192 -2.27 11.34 -8.67
N SER A 193 -1.92 11.54 -9.92
CA SER A 193 -2.75 11.09 -11.06
C SER A 193 -4.22 11.51 -10.99
N ARG A 194 -4.52 12.60 -10.27
CA ARG A 194 -5.88 13.13 -10.11
C ARG A 194 -6.60 13.41 -11.43
N SER A 195 -5.85 13.59 -12.52
CA SER A 195 -6.39 13.88 -13.86
C SER A 195 -6.55 12.66 -14.75
N TYR A 196 -6.20 11.48 -14.25
CA TYR A 196 -6.41 10.25 -15.00
C TYR A 196 -7.89 9.98 -15.23
N VAL A 197 -8.23 9.67 -16.47
CA VAL A 197 -9.57 9.26 -16.90
C VAL A 197 -9.40 8.01 -17.75
N ASP A 198 -10.01 6.92 -17.31
CA ASP A 198 -9.99 5.63 -18.04
C ASP A 198 -10.50 5.78 -19.49
N GLY A 199 -9.79 5.15 -20.41
CA GLY A 199 -10.09 5.20 -21.84
C GLY A 199 -9.74 6.51 -22.55
N LEU A 200 -9.29 7.56 -21.81
CA LEU A 200 -8.83 8.83 -22.39
C LEU A 200 -7.32 9.04 -22.22
N ASN A 201 -6.77 8.60 -21.11
CA ASN A 201 -5.33 8.67 -20.83
C ASN A 201 -4.69 7.29 -20.94
N PRO A 202 -3.37 7.22 -21.19
CA PRO A 202 -2.63 5.97 -21.07
C PRO A 202 -2.82 5.32 -19.70
N ASP A 203 -2.95 4.00 -19.63
CA ASP A 203 -3.18 3.26 -18.39
C ASP A 203 -2.08 3.49 -17.35
N SER A 204 -0.83 3.68 -17.81
CA SER A 204 0.30 4.02 -16.94
C SER A 204 0.10 5.32 -16.13
N ASN A 205 -0.71 6.25 -16.62
CA ASN A 205 -1.04 7.48 -15.89
C ASN A 205 -1.96 7.19 -14.68
N GLY A 206 -2.62 6.04 -14.65
CA GLY A 206 -3.43 5.59 -13.52
C GLY A 206 -2.64 4.83 -12.45
N GLU A 207 -1.45 4.31 -12.76
CA GLU A 207 -0.64 3.48 -11.86
C GLU A 207 -0.40 4.10 -10.46
N PRO A 208 -0.18 5.43 -10.30
CA PRO A 208 -0.08 6.01 -8.96
C PRO A 208 -1.36 5.96 -8.10
N ARG A 209 -2.47 5.46 -8.66
CA ARG A 209 -3.73 5.21 -7.96
C ARG A 209 -3.99 3.72 -7.73
N ASP A 210 -3.12 2.84 -8.26
CA ASP A 210 -3.09 1.43 -7.94
C ASP A 210 -2.32 1.23 -6.63
N GLU A 211 -2.94 0.58 -5.68
CA GLU A 211 -2.45 0.43 -4.33
C GLU A 211 -2.69 -0.98 -3.80
N MET A 212 -2.06 -1.32 -2.71
CA MET A 212 -2.35 -2.55 -1.98
C MET A 212 -2.31 -2.34 -0.47
N ILE A 213 -3.11 -3.12 0.24
CA ILE A 213 -2.94 -3.34 1.68
C ILE A 213 -2.22 -4.68 1.84
N GLY A 214 -0.99 -4.63 2.35
CA GLY A 214 -0.24 -5.84 2.69
C GLY A 214 -0.74 -6.45 4.00
N LEU A 215 -0.92 -7.76 4.00
CA LEU A 215 -1.37 -8.53 5.15
C LEU A 215 -0.34 -9.62 5.45
N PHE A 216 -0.04 -9.83 6.70
CA PHE A 216 0.71 -11.00 7.15
C PHE A 216 0.24 -11.45 8.52
N SER A 217 0.45 -12.72 8.82
CA SER A 217 0.22 -13.27 10.16
C SER A 217 1.53 -13.68 10.80
N ALA A 218 1.57 -13.65 12.13
CA ALA A 218 2.66 -14.20 12.92
C ALA A 218 2.15 -15.39 13.73
N VAL A 219 2.89 -16.49 13.71
CA VAL A 219 2.52 -17.73 14.40
C VAL A 219 3.57 -18.06 15.43
N LYS A 220 3.17 -18.15 16.68
CA LYS A 220 4.03 -18.61 17.76
C LYS A 220 3.93 -20.12 17.89
N ARG A 221 5.05 -20.83 17.66
CA ARG A 221 5.14 -22.29 17.71
C ARG A 221 6.08 -22.72 18.82
N ASP A 222 5.65 -23.76 19.54
CA ASP A 222 6.49 -24.42 20.53
C ASP A 222 7.06 -25.71 19.92
N TYR A 223 8.37 -25.76 19.83
CA TYR A 223 9.14 -26.90 19.33
C TYR A 223 9.74 -27.75 20.45
N GLY A 224 9.17 -27.65 21.67
CA GLY A 224 9.62 -28.40 22.84
C GLY A 224 11.06 -28.04 23.22
N PRO A 225 12.00 -29.03 23.24
CA PRO A 225 13.40 -28.76 23.61
C PRO A 225 14.11 -27.75 22.70
N ALA A 226 13.64 -27.55 21.46
CA ALA A 226 14.19 -26.58 20.52
C ALA A 226 13.69 -25.14 20.77
N GLY A 227 12.78 -24.97 21.76
CA GLY A 227 12.28 -23.67 22.18
C GLY A 227 11.07 -23.17 21.42
N VAL A 228 10.64 -21.97 21.76
CA VAL A 228 9.51 -21.28 21.13
C VAL A 228 10.03 -20.32 20.07
N ARG A 229 9.40 -20.34 18.87
CA ARG A 229 9.72 -19.43 17.78
C ARG A 229 8.47 -18.71 17.31
N VAL A 230 8.64 -17.47 16.84
CA VAL A 230 7.62 -16.73 16.09
C VAL A 230 8.04 -16.73 14.63
N GLU A 231 7.16 -17.23 13.80
CA GLU A 231 7.37 -17.43 12.37
C GLU A 231 6.39 -16.56 11.57
N LEU A 232 6.82 -16.15 10.38
CA LEU A 232 5.92 -15.56 9.40
C LEU A 232 4.90 -16.64 8.99
N GLY A 233 3.63 -16.29 9.10
CA GLY A 233 2.55 -17.15 8.65
C GLY A 233 2.09 -16.75 7.25
N HIS A 234 0.78 -16.65 7.09
CA HIS A 234 0.20 -16.29 5.80
C HIS A 234 0.56 -14.84 5.41
N VAL A 235 0.95 -14.66 4.14
CA VAL A 235 1.21 -13.35 3.52
C VAL A 235 0.19 -13.14 2.41
N GLY A 236 -0.37 -11.95 2.32
CA GLY A 236 -1.33 -11.65 1.28
C GLY A 236 -1.52 -10.16 1.05
N VAL A 237 -2.29 -9.82 0.03
CA VAL A 237 -2.63 -8.45 -0.33
C VAL A 237 -4.11 -8.29 -0.61
N LEU A 238 -4.61 -7.09 -0.36
CA LEU A 238 -5.89 -6.63 -0.83
C LEU A 238 -5.64 -5.55 -1.89
N PRO A 239 -6.05 -5.77 -3.15
CA PRO A 239 -5.98 -4.76 -4.19
C PRO A 239 -6.87 -3.55 -3.85
N VAL A 240 -6.31 -2.34 -4.02
CA VAL A 240 -6.98 -1.08 -3.75
C VAL A 240 -6.89 -0.17 -4.96
N TRP A 241 -7.97 0.51 -5.26
CA TRP A 241 -8.01 1.60 -6.21
C TRP A 241 -8.30 2.89 -5.46
N GLU A 242 -7.46 3.90 -5.65
CA GLU A 242 -7.72 5.24 -5.10
C GLU A 242 -8.69 5.99 -6.01
N ASP A 243 -9.92 6.14 -5.57
CA ASP A 243 -10.92 6.94 -6.26
C ASP A 243 -10.90 8.41 -5.85
N ASN A 244 -11.27 9.30 -6.75
CA ASN A 244 -11.38 10.72 -6.48
C ASN A 244 -12.57 11.34 -7.20
N ASN A 245 -13.05 12.44 -6.68
CA ASN A 245 -14.20 13.18 -7.21
C ASN A 245 -13.83 14.34 -8.15
N ARG A 246 -12.75 14.23 -8.89
CA ARG A 246 -12.29 15.31 -9.77
C ARG A 246 -13.35 15.76 -10.79
N ASN A 247 -14.08 14.81 -11.37
CA ASN A 247 -15.11 15.13 -12.38
C ASN A 247 -16.25 15.93 -11.77
N GLU A 248 -16.63 15.62 -10.53
CA GLU A 248 -17.64 16.34 -9.76
C GLU A 248 -17.17 17.75 -9.41
N LEU A 249 -15.89 17.89 -9.04
CA LEU A 249 -15.26 19.20 -8.82
C LEU A 249 -15.22 20.02 -10.11
N ALA A 250 -14.80 19.43 -11.22
CA ALA A 250 -14.68 20.10 -12.52
C ALA A 250 -16.04 20.59 -13.05
N THR A 251 -17.12 19.87 -12.75
CA THR A 251 -18.49 20.21 -13.13
C THR A 251 -19.21 21.08 -12.09
N GLY A 252 -18.56 21.42 -10.96
CA GLY A 252 -19.14 22.20 -9.88
C GLY A 252 -20.21 21.46 -9.06
N ARG A 253 -20.37 20.15 -9.26
CA ARG A 253 -21.29 19.32 -8.45
C ARG A 253 -20.80 19.13 -7.03
N GLU A 254 -19.49 19.13 -6.83
CA GLU A 254 -18.84 19.09 -5.53
C GLU A 254 -17.89 20.29 -5.34
N LYS A 255 -17.64 20.65 -4.07
CA LYS A 255 -16.80 21.80 -3.70
C LYS A 255 -15.52 21.40 -2.97
N LYS A 256 -15.47 20.15 -2.49
CA LYS A 256 -14.33 19.63 -1.73
C LYS A 256 -13.74 18.42 -2.43
N THR A 257 -12.42 18.33 -2.42
CA THR A 257 -11.73 17.11 -2.86
C THR A 257 -12.08 15.97 -1.93
N VAL A 258 -12.47 14.85 -2.52
CA VAL A 258 -12.64 13.56 -1.83
C VAL A 258 -11.69 12.57 -2.47
N ILE A 259 -10.91 11.91 -1.65
CA ILE A 259 -10.03 10.80 -2.03
C ILE A 259 -10.47 9.61 -1.21
N LYS A 260 -10.69 8.48 -1.88
CA LYS A 260 -11.28 7.29 -1.26
C LYS A 260 -10.57 6.04 -1.75
N PRO A 261 -9.74 5.39 -0.91
CA PRO A 261 -9.25 4.05 -1.21
C PRO A 261 -10.42 3.05 -1.22
N GLU A 262 -10.55 2.28 -2.28
CA GLU A 262 -11.60 1.29 -2.46
C GLU A 262 -11.01 -0.10 -2.62
N LEU A 263 -11.47 -1.06 -1.81
CA LEU A 263 -11.11 -2.47 -1.94
C LEU A 263 -11.77 -3.03 -3.20
N ILE A 264 -10.99 -3.27 -4.24
CA ILE A 264 -11.49 -3.68 -5.56
C ILE A 264 -12.31 -4.97 -5.47
N ASP A 265 -11.80 -5.97 -4.75
CA ASP A 265 -12.46 -7.29 -4.61
C ASP A 265 -13.73 -7.26 -3.75
N ARG A 266 -14.02 -6.11 -3.14
CA ARG A 266 -15.31 -5.86 -2.47
C ARG A 266 -16.28 -5.13 -3.39
N GLU A 267 -15.80 -4.16 -4.16
CA GLU A 267 -16.65 -3.32 -5.01
C GLU A 267 -17.15 -4.09 -6.25
N ILE A 268 -16.30 -4.92 -6.88
CA ILE A 268 -16.67 -5.68 -8.07
C ILE A 268 -17.96 -6.49 -7.88
N PRO A 269 -18.10 -7.35 -6.86
CA PRO A 269 -19.34 -8.14 -6.65
C PRO A 269 -20.59 -7.27 -6.45
N VAL A 270 -20.45 -6.12 -5.80
CA VAL A 270 -21.56 -5.18 -5.59
C VAL A 270 -22.04 -4.58 -6.91
N LEU A 271 -21.07 -4.21 -7.78
CA LEU A 271 -21.37 -3.67 -9.10
C LEU A 271 -22.04 -4.74 -10.01
N GLU A 272 -21.53 -5.97 -9.96
CA GLU A 272 -22.08 -7.11 -10.71
C GLU A 272 -23.51 -7.42 -10.26
N GLU A 273 -23.77 -7.50 -8.97
CA GLU A 273 -25.12 -7.73 -8.42
C GLU A 273 -26.11 -6.64 -8.90
N ARG A 274 -25.68 -5.37 -8.84
CA ARG A 274 -26.53 -4.26 -9.26
C ARG A 274 -26.79 -4.26 -10.79
N LEU A 275 -25.81 -4.60 -11.59
CA LEU A 275 -25.98 -4.78 -13.04
C LEU A 275 -26.93 -5.94 -13.36
N ASP A 276 -26.85 -7.04 -12.63
CA ASP A 276 -27.77 -8.17 -12.76
C ASP A 276 -29.22 -7.80 -12.40
N GLU A 277 -29.43 -7.00 -11.37
CA GLU A 277 -30.77 -6.46 -11.04
C GLU A 277 -31.35 -5.64 -12.18
N LEU A 278 -30.55 -4.75 -12.78
CA LEU A 278 -30.97 -3.92 -13.92
C LEU A 278 -31.26 -4.78 -15.16
N ASN A 279 -30.44 -5.80 -15.43
CA ASN A 279 -30.67 -6.74 -16.52
C ASN A 279 -31.98 -7.54 -16.32
N LYS A 280 -32.25 -8.02 -15.13
CA LYS A 280 -33.50 -8.71 -14.78
C LYS A 280 -34.72 -7.79 -14.95
N ALA A 281 -34.59 -6.53 -14.51
CA ALA A 281 -35.66 -5.53 -14.70
C ALA A 281 -35.93 -5.24 -16.19
N ALA A 282 -34.91 -5.34 -17.04
CA ALA A 282 -35.03 -5.22 -18.48
C ALA A 282 -35.52 -6.49 -19.19
N GLY A 283 -35.73 -7.61 -18.46
CA GLY A 283 -36.08 -8.91 -19.03
C GLY A 283 -34.93 -9.57 -19.84
N LEU A 284 -33.69 -9.18 -19.55
CA LEU A 284 -32.50 -9.77 -20.17
C LEU A 284 -31.98 -10.93 -19.30
N SER A 285 -31.69 -12.10 -19.93
CA SER A 285 -31.13 -13.24 -19.21
C SER A 285 -29.68 -13.02 -18.85
N THR A 286 -29.31 -13.33 -17.59
CA THR A 286 -27.95 -13.15 -17.03
C THR A 286 -26.88 -14.08 -17.63
N THR A 287 -27.24 -14.98 -18.55
CA THR A 287 -26.34 -16.02 -19.06
C THR A 287 -25.34 -15.53 -20.14
N GLN A 288 -25.26 -14.24 -20.45
CA GLN A 288 -24.41 -13.71 -21.54
C GLN A 288 -23.41 -12.61 -21.15
N ALA A 289 -23.24 -12.30 -19.89
CA ALA A 289 -22.31 -11.26 -19.40
C ALA A 289 -20.99 -11.80 -18.86
N ALA A 290 -20.52 -12.97 -19.28
CA ALA A 290 -19.16 -13.38 -19.01
C ALA A 290 -18.22 -12.62 -19.97
N VAL A 291 -17.57 -11.59 -19.46
CA VAL A 291 -16.42 -10.98 -20.13
C VAL A 291 -15.32 -12.05 -20.18
N PRO A 292 -14.81 -12.45 -21.36
CA PRO A 292 -13.72 -13.42 -21.40
C PRO A 292 -12.49 -12.79 -20.76
N VAL A 293 -11.97 -13.42 -19.72
CA VAL A 293 -10.62 -13.15 -19.24
C VAL A 293 -9.66 -13.52 -20.36
N GLY A 294 -9.11 -12.53 -21.05
CA GLY A 294 -8.17 -12.71 -22.14
C GLY A 294 -6.87 -13.31 -21.62
N GLY A 295 -6.61 -14.58 -22.01
CA GLY A 295 -5.26 -15.16 -21.95
C GLY A 295 -4.33 -14.52 -23.00
N PRO A 296 -3.01 -14.72 -22.91
CA PRO A 296 -1.99 -13.98 -23.66
C PRO A 296 -1.80 -14.40 -25.13
N ASN A 297 -2.81 -14.90 -25.83
CA ASN A 297 -2.73 -15.20 -27.26
C ASN A 297 -3.91 -14.59 -27.98
N GLY A 298 -3.64 -13.49 -28.71
CA GLY A 298 -4.59 -12.77 -29.53
C GLY A 298 -5.11 -13.62 -30.68
N GLU A 299 -6.37 -14.02 -30.60
CA GLU A 299 -7.20 -14.34 -31.77
C GLU A 299 -8.60 -13.76 -31.58
N GLY A 300 -9.08 -13.09 -32.59
CA GLY A 300 -10.24 -12.27 -32.78
C GLY A 300 -11.46 -12.50 -31.89
N ALA A 301 -11.77 -11.53 -31.08
CA ALA A 301 -13.03 -11.45 -30.34
C ALA A 301 -14.15 -11.06 -31.31
N ALA A 302 -15.11 -11.96 -31.55
CA ALA A 302 -16.39 -11.61 -32.16
C ALA A 302 -17.13 -10.65 -31.21
N GLY A 303 -17.54 -9.49 -31.74
CA GLY A 303 -18.30 -8.50 -30.98
C GLY A 303 -19.60 -9.06 -30.38
N PRO A 304 -20.16 -8.42 -29.34
CA PRO A 304 -21.35 -8.91 -28.66
C PRO A 304 -22.54 -8.99 -29.62
N LYS A 305 -23.07 -10.20 -29.80
CA LYS A 305 -24.32 -10.40 -30.51
C LYS A 305 -25.45 -9.74 -29.73
N SER A 306 -26.20 -8.85 -30.37
CA SER A 306 -27.38 -8.22 -29.78
C SER A 306 -28.35 -9.28 -29.25
N ALA A 307 -28.61 -9.28 -27.96
CA ALA A 307 -29.62 -10.11 -27.35
C ALA A 307 -31.01 -9.66 -27.84
N VAL A 308 -31.84 -10.60 -28.27
CA VAL A 308 -33.25 -10.36 -28.62
C VAL A 308 -34.03 -10.35 -27.29
N PRO A 309 -34.82 -9.31 -26.98
CA PRO A 309 -35.61 -9.25 -25.75
C PRO A 309 -36.68 -10.35 -25.70
N GLU A 310 -36.84 -11.03 -24.58
CA GLU A 310 -37.99 -11.90 -24.36
C GLU A 310 -39.30 -11.10 -24.26
N GLN A 311 -40.39 -11.69 -24.75
CA GLN A 311 -41.73 -11.06 -24.74
C GLN A 311 -42.17 -10.80 -23.29
N GLY A 312 -42.25 -9.51 -22.92
CA GLY A 312 -42.64 -9.06 -21.56
C GLY A 312 -41.65 -8.14 -20.88
N SER A 313 -40.46 -7.88 -21.47
CA SER A 313 -39.46 -6.99 -20.90
C SER A 313 -39.93 -5.54 -20.86
N GLN A 314 -39.96 -4.92 -19.67
CA GLN A 314 -40.09 -3.48 -19.56
C GLN A 314 -38.77 -2.82 -19.94
N ALA A 315 -38.79 -1.90 -20.90
CA ALA A 315 -37.59 -1.14 -21.24
C ALA A 315 -37.12 -0.34 -20.01
N LEU A 316 -35.81 -0.39 -19.71
CA LEU A 316 -35.23 0.43 -18.65
C LEU A 316 -35.61 1.90 -18.79
N THR A 317 -35.90 2.57 -17.69
CA THR A 317 -36.11 4.01 -17.65
C THR A 317 -34.85 4.77 -18.09
N ALA A 318 -34.95 6.04 -18.38
CA ALA A 318 -33.79 6.86 -18.73
C ALA A 318 -32.73 6.87 -17.63
N ASP A 319 -33.15 6.95 -16.37
CA ASP A 319 -32.27 6.93 -15.21
C ASP A 319 -31.58 5.56 -15.04
N GLN A 320 -32.33 4.48 -15.17
CA GLN A 320 -31.78 3.13 -15.14
C GLN A 320 -30.78 2.86 -16.27
N LYS A 321 -31.02 3.39 -17.48
CA LYS A 321 -30.04 3.30 -18.58
C LYS A 321 -28.76 4.06 -18.27
N LYS A 322 -28.89 5.25 -17.69
CA LYS A 322 -27.73 6.05 -17.26
C LYS A 322 -26.94 5.33 -16.20
N GLU A 323 -27.63 4.83 -15.16
CA GLU A 323 -27.03 4.03 -14.07
C GLU A 323 -26.29 2.81 -14.65
N PHE A 324 -26.92 2.05 -15.55
CA PHE A 324 -26.33 0.87 -16.18
C PHE A 324 -25.00 1.21 -16.89
N ILE A 325 -24.98 2.31 -17.64
CA ILE A 325 -23.76 2.76 -18.35
C ILE A 325 -22.65 3.14 -17.35
N GLU A 326 -22.99 3.85 -16.28
CA GLU A 326 -22.02 4.26 -15.26
C GLU A 326 -21.45 3.06 -14.50
N LEU A 327 -22.30 2.11 -14.08
CA LEU A 327 -21.87 0.88 -13.41
C LEU A 327 -21.01 -0.01 -14.32
N THR A 328 -21.38 -0.14 -15.61
CA THR A 328 -20.59 -0.93 -16.57
C THR A 328 -19.19 -0.33 -16.75
N LYS A 329 -19.07 0.99 -16.86
CA LYS A 329 -17.77 1.67 -16.95
C LYS A 329 -16.96 1.48 -15.68
N ARG A 330 -17.62 1.58 -14.52
CA ARG A 330 -16.96 1.40 -13.23
C ARG A 330 -16.47 -0.02 -13.05
N LEU A 331 -17.28 -1.01 -13.37
CA LEU A 331 -16.90 -2.43 -13.31
C LEU A 331 -15.69 -2.70 -14.21
N LYS A 332 -15.74 -2.20 -15.46
CA LYS A 332 -14.59 -2.33 -16.37
C LYS A 332 -13.32 -1.72 -15.77
N LEU A 333 -13.39 -0.48 -15.32
CA LEU A 333 -12.24 0.18 -14.68
C LEU A 333 -11.66 -0.67 -13.56
N LEU A 334 -12.47 -1.09 -12.59
CA LEU A 334 -11.97 -1.85 -11.44
C LEU A 334 -11.42 -3.22 -11.84
N THR A 335 -12.01 -3.87 -12.84
CA THR A 335 -11.50 -5.14 -13.38
C THR A 335 -10.13 -4.97 -14.03
N ASP A 336 -9.98 -3.94 -14.87
CA ASP A 336 -8.73 -3.65 -15.56
C ASP A 336 -7.64 -3.23 -14.54
N ARG A 337 -7.97 -2.38 -13.56
CA ARG A 337 -7.02 -1.98 -12.50
C ARG A 337 -6.62 -3.16 -11.62
N ARG A 338 -7.58 -4.05 -11.29
CA ARG A 338 -7.27 -5.30 -10.61
C ARG A 338 -6.24 -6.13 -11.37
N ALA A 339 -6.46 -6.34 -12.66
CA ALA A 339 -5.54 -7.08 -13.51
C ALA A 339 -4.14 -6.42 -13.55
N GLN A 340 -4.08 -5.10 -13.62
CA GLN A 340 -2.84 -4.33 -13.58
C GLN A 340 -2.09 -4.54 -12.24
N ILE A 341 -2.79 -4.41 -11.11
CA ILE A 341 -2.23 -4.64 -9.77
C ILE A 341 -1.66 -6.07 -9.68
N LEU A 342 -2.43 -7.07 -10.07
CA LEU A 342 -2.00 -8.48 -10.03
C LEU A 342 -0.78 -8.75 -10.91
N SER A 343 -0.68 -8.09 -12.07
CA SER A 343 0.51 -8.20 -12.93
C SER A 343 1.79 -7.69 -12.26
N ARG A 344 1.69 -6.84 -11.24
CA ARG A 344 2.82 -6.30 -10.48
C ARG A 344 3.16 -7.13 -9.25
N VAL A 345 2.13 -7.52 -8.50
CA VAL A 345 2.31 -8.14 -7.18
C VAL A 345 2.26 -9.67 -7.20
N GLY A 346 1.64 -10.26 -8.22
CA GLY A 346 1.42 -11.71 -8.36
C GLY A 346 0.06 -12.16 -7.82
N ASP A 347 -0.57 -13.11 -8.51
CA ASP A 347 -1.90 -13.62 -8.17
C ASP A 347 -1.92 -14.44 -6.87
N ASP A 348 -0.80 -15.09 -6.55
CA ASP A 348 -0.66 -15.98 -5.39
C ASP A 348 -0.83 -15.26 -4.05
N TYR A 349 -0.67 -13.93 -4.03
CA TYR A 349 -0.78 -13.13 -2.81
C TYR A 349 -2.19 -12.58 -2.56
N VAL A 350 -3.13 -12.71 -3.49
CA VAL A 350 -4.45 -12.09 -3.35
C VAL A 350 -5.30 -12.79 -2.29
N MET A 351 -5.82 -12.00 -1.37
CA MET A 351 -6.72 -12.47 -0.32
C MET A 351 -8.14 -11.94 -0.52
N ALA A 352 -9.11 -12.73 -0.12
CA ALA A 352 -10.48 -12.24 -0.02
C ALA A 352 -10.57 -11.11 1.02
N PRO A 353 -11.27 -10.01 0.73
CA PRO A 353 -11.43 -8.92 1.68
C PRO A 353 -12.16 -9.41 2.94
N PRO A 354 -11.80 -8.90 4.12
CA PRO A 354 -12.47 -9.28 5.36
C PRO A 354 -13.95 -8.87 5.32
N LYS A 355 -14.81 -9.73 5.84
CA LYS A 355 -16.22 -9.38 6.02
C LYS A 355 -16.32 -8.18 6.97
N LEU A 356 -17.06 -7.15 6.57
CA LEU A 356 -17.36 -6.06 7.49
C LEU A 356 -18.12 -6.63 8.69
N ALA A 357 -17.68 -6.25 9.89
CA ALA A 357 -18.55 -6.40 11.03
C ALA A 357 -19.84 -5.60 10.76
N ALA A 358 -21.01 -6.21 11.02
CA ALA A 358 -22.28 -5.50 10.95
C ALA A 358 -22.13 -4.23 11.79
N LYS A 359 -22.49 -3.06 11.24
CA LYS A 359 -22.51 -1.83 12.04
C LYS A 359 -23.37 -2.08 13.27
N PRO A 360 -22.89 -1.72 14.47
CA PRO A 360 -23.65 -1.87 15.70
C PRO A 360 -24.96 -1.06 15.64
#